data_b9270308d001a462be914c44280bc885
#
_entry.id   b9270308d001a462be914c44280bc885
#
_cell.length_a   1.000
_cell.length_b   1.000
_cell.length_c   1.000
_cell.angle_alpha   90.00
_cell.angle_beta   90.00
_cell.angle_gamma   90.00
#
_symmetry.space_group_name_H-M   'P 1'
#
loop_
_entity.id
_entity.type
_entity.pdbx_description
1 polymer ?
#
loop_
_entity_poly.entity_id
_entity_poly.type
_entity_poly.pdbx_seq_one_letter_code
_entity_poly.pdbx_strand_id
1 'polypeptide(L)'
;MEGMADIPPKSVELVLADPPYGMTDCKWDETIDLEALWAAYRRLLRPNGTVLLFAQQPFSSRVVQSNPREYSCCWYWIKNSPTGFLGAHRRPLKNVEDILVFTINRPGSRGNRAQHKALRDYLLGELRSSGLTRAQVDRLLGNRMSSHYFTRGDQFSLPGAEDYAKLQRATGRFARPLAELQTEYLADGPGESAPLPAHNLPTYNPQGLQPCRIDKQNRKGRGEVYSYRGARTDYVQRQTGYPRQALYFPVERGLHPTQKPVALCEYLIRTYSNEGDLVLDNYMGSGTTCVAALLAGRHYIGLEQDEAYYQTALRRVEEAKLKRAA
;
A
#
# COMPACT_ATOMS: atom_id res chain seq x y z
N MET A 1 22.71 -2.71 -1.65
CA MET A 1 21.98 -3.74 -2.45
C MET A 1 22.53 -5.14 -2.23
N GLU A 2 23.86 -5.30 -2.13
CA GLU A 2 24.50 -6.61 -1.93
C GLU A 2 24.00 -7.37 -0.70
N GLY A 3 23.96 -6.74 0.46
CA GLY A 3 23.48 -7.41 1.69
C GLY A 3 22.03 -7.89 1.66
N MET A 4 21.21 -7.40 0.75
CA MET A 4 19.85 -7.94 0.58
C MET A 4 19.83 -9.27 -0.20
N ALA A 5 20.89 -9.61 -0.94
CA ALA A 5 20.93 -10.84 -1.75
C ALA A 5 20.82 -12.10 -0.90
N ASP A 6 21.42 -12.07 0.29
CA ASP A 6 21.49 -13.21 1.22
C ASP A 6 20.20 -13.44 2.01
N ILE A 7 19.26 -12.48 1.98
CA ILE A 7 17.96 -12.62 2.65
C ILE A 7 17.08 -13.55 1.81
N PRO A 8 16.47 -14.58 2.41
CA PRO A 8 15.60 -15.52 1.71
C PRO A 8 14.41 -14.79 1.03
N PRO A 9 14.01 -15.22 -0.17
CA PRO A 9 12.85 -14.63 -0.84
C PRO A 9 11.57 -14.91 -0.04
N LYS A 10 10.64 -13.94 -0.04
CA LYS A 10 9.33 -14.05 0.64
C LYS A 10 9.42 -14.30 2.14
N SER A 11 10.48 -13.81 2.80
CA SER A 11 10.70 -13.95 4.24
C SER A 11 10.37 -12.68 5.04
N VAL A 12 10.23 -11.54 4.40
CA VAL A 12 10.03 -10.22 5.03
C VAL A 12 8.55 -9.82 4.95
N GLU A 13 7.98 -9.30 6.02
CA GLU A 13 6.62 -8.77 6.08
C GLU A 13 6.59 -7.26 5.86
N LEU A 14 7.55 -6.54 6.44
CA LEU A 14 7.61 -5.09 6.44
C LEU A 14 9.02 -4.59 6.10
N VAL A 15 9.11 -3.63 5.19
CA VAL A 15 10.29 -2.77 5.04
C VAL A 15 9.96 -1.41 5.65
N LEU A 16 10.80 -0.90 6.54
CA LEU A 16 10.75 0.47 7.05
C LEU A 16 12.16 1.07 6.93
N ALA A 17 12.34 1.99 5.99
CA ALA A 17 13.66 2.46 5.63
C ALA A 17 13.70 3.98 5.37
N ASP A 18 14.87 4.56 5.61
CA ASP A 18 15.21 5.97 5.33
C ASP A 18 16.31 6.02 4.27
N PRO A 19 15.97 5.87 2.98
CA PRO A 19 16.96 5.83 1.92
C PRO A 19 17.63 7.19 1.71
N PRO A 20 18.83 7.27 1.10
CA PRO A 20 19.42 8.53 0.70
C PRO A 20 18.56 9.23 -0.36
N TYR A 21 18.42 10.56 -0.24
CA TYR A 21 17.55 11.36 -1.13
C TYR A 21 18.31 11.99 -2.31
N GLY A 22 19.65 11.96 -2.27
CA GLY A 22 20.52 12.66 -3.23
C GLY A 22 20.38 14.19 -3.13
N MET A 23 20.17 14.73 -1.94
CA MET A 23 19.90 16.16 -1.71
C MET A 23 20.87 16.84 -0.76
N THR A 24 21.81 16.10 -0.20
CA THR A 24 22.81 16.62 0.75
C THR A 24 24.23 16.38 0.23
N ASP A 25 25.21 17.13 0.75
CA ASP A 25 26.63 16.94 0.43
C ASP A 25 27.26 15.77 1.21
N CYS A 26 26.47 14.95 1.87
CA CYS A 26 26.95 13.80 2.60
C CYS A 26 27.36 12.67 1.64
N LYS A 27 28.52 12.05 1.88
CA LYS A 27 29.06 10.96 1.03
C LYS A 27 28.13 9.77 0.84
N TRP A 28 27.22 9.54 1.78
CA TRP A 28 26.23 8.45 1.75
C TRP A 28 24.93 8.83 1.05
N ASP A 29 24.71 10.12 0.71
CA ASP A 29 23.46 10.59 0.07
C ASP A 29 23.56 10.50 -1.46
N GLU A 30 23.82 9.31 -1.96
CA GLU A 30 23.90 9.00 -3.38
C GLU A 30 22.52 8.74 -3.99
N THR A 31 22.42 8.92 -5.31
CA THR A 31 21.19 8.62 -6.03
C THR A 31 20.99 7.10 -6.10
N ILE A 32 19.90 6.61 -5.53
CA ILE A 32 19.55 5.19 -5.57
C ILE A 32 18.87 4.79 -6.89
N ASP A 33 19.16 3.58 -7.35
CA ASP A 33 18.43 2.93 -8.44
C ASP A 33 17.10 2.40 -7.88
N LEU A 34 16.02 3.14 -8.12
CA LEU A 34 14.68 2.79 -7.65
C LEU A 34 14.15 1.52 -8.31
N GLU A 35 14.50 1.24 -9.58
CA GLU A 35 14.04 0.02 -10.26
C GLU A 35 14.64 -1.23 -9.63
N ALA A 36 15.95 -1.23 -9.39
CA ALA A 36 16.64 -2.30 -8.71
C ALA A 36 16.14 -2.47 -7.26
N LEU A 37 15.86 -1.36 -6.55
CA LEU A 37 15.31 -1.39 -5.20
C LEU A 37 13.93 -2.06 -5.17
N TRP A 38 13.02 -1.68 -6.07
CA TRP A 38 11.69 -2.32 -6.16
C TRP A 38 11.77 -3.80 -6.54
N ALA A 39 12.72 -4.17 -7.41
CA ALA A 39 12.94 -5.58 -7.76
C ALA A 39 13.38 -6.39 -6.53
N ALA A 40 14.31 -5.86 -5.72
CA ALA A 40 14.75 -6.48 -4.48
C ALA A 40 13.60 -6.60 -3.47
N TYR A 41 12.82 -5.56 -3.24
CA TYR A 41 11.67 -5.59 -2.32
C TYR A 41 10.60 -6.60 -2.77
N ARG A 42 10.29 -6.68 -4.08
CA ARG A 42 9.35 -7.70 -4.61
C ARG A 42 9.85 -9.12 -4.41
N ARG A 43 11.17 -9.34 -4.43
CA ARG A 43 11.77 -10.64 -4.14
C ARG A 43 11.61 -11.00 -2.65
N LEU A 44 11.92 -10.06 -1.77
CA LEU A 44 12.02 -10.28 -0.32
C LEU A 44 10.66 -10.35 0.37
N LEU A 45 9.75 -9.45 0.00
CA LEU A 45 8.46 -9.33 0.68
C LEU A 45 7.50 -10.45 0.35
N ARG A 46 6.77 -10.90 1.37
CA ARG A 46 5.62 -11.79 1.23
C ARG A 46 4.51 -11.12 0.40
N PRO A 47 3.53 -11.89 -0.09
CA PRO A 47 2.32 -11.32 -0.68
C PRO A 47 1.68 -10.32 0.30
N ASN A 48 1.28 -9.14 -0.22
CA ASN A 48 0.78 -8.01 0.56
C ASN A 48 1.77 -7.39 1.56
N GLY A 49 3.06 -7.70 1.46
CA GLY A 49 4.07 -7.05 2.27
C GLY A 49 4.09 -5.54 2.08
N THR A 50 4.38 -4.80 3.13
CA THR A 50 4.34 -3.34 3.13
C THR A 50 5.75 -2.76 3.06
N VAL A 51 5.91 -1.68 2.30
CA VAL A 51 7.11 -0.84 2.30
C VAL A 51 6.74 0.55 2.81
N LEU A 52 7.45 1.02 3.80
CA LEU A 52 7.40 2.38 4.33
C LEU A 52 8.74 3.06 4.03
N LEU A 53 8.72 4.13 3.25
CA LEU A 53 9.92 4.91 2.94
C LEU A 53 9.77 6.33 3.48
N PHE A 54 10.70 6.76 4.30
CA PHE A 54 10.85 8.18 4.61
C PHE A 54 11.30 8.91 3.35
N ALA A 55 10.78 10.11 3.14
CA ALA A 55 11.07 10.89 1.96
C ALA A 55 10.79 12.38 2.16
N GLN A 56 11.38 13.23 1.33
CA GLN A 56 11.06 14.65 1.19
C GLN A 56 10.99 15.03 -0.29
N GLN A 57 10.21 16.09 -0.60
CA GLN A 57 10.17 16.61 -1.97
C GLN A 57 11.55 17.19 -2.40
N PRO A 58 12.00 16.93 -3.64
CA PRO A 58 11.31 16.29 -4.78
C PRO A 58 11.45 14.76 -4.81
N PHE A 59 12.22 14.15 -3.91
CA PHE A 59 12.46 12.70 -3.87
C PHE A 59 11.16 11.92 -3.69
N SER A 60 10.23 12.37 -2.82
CA SER A 60 8.91 11.75 -2.64
C SER A 60 8.18 11.55 -3.96
N SER A 61 8.16 12.58 -4.81
CA SER A 61 7.50 12.49 -6.12
C SER A 61 8.17 11.48 -7.05
N ARG A 62 9.51 11.41 -7.06
CA ARG A 62 10.27 10.42 -7.85
C ARG A 62 9.95 9.00 -7.41
N VAL A 63 9.93 8.75 -6.10
CA VAL A 63 9.62 7.43 -5.52
C VAL A 63 8.20 7.00 -5.89
N VAL A 64 7.20 7.88 -5.74
CA VAL A 64 5.81 7.57 -6.10
C VAL A 64 5.68 7.30 -7.61
N GLN A 65 6.32 8.12 -8.45
CA GLN A 65 6.28 7.94 -9.91
C GLN A 65 6.99 6.66 -10.37
N SER A 66 8.02 6.21 -9.66
CA SER A 66 8.72 4.96 -10.00
C SER A 66 7.87 3.71 -9.73
N ASN A 67 6.88 3.79 -8.85
CA ASN A 67 6.02 2.65 -8.51
C ASN A 67 4.56 3.05 -8.17
N PRO A 68 3.84 3.73 -9.07
CA PRO A 68 2.50 4.25 -8.80
C PRO A 68 1.44 3.16 -8.59
N ARG A 69 1.69 1.93 -9.08
CA ARG A 69 0.73 0.81 -8.98
C ARG A 69 0.66 0.22 -7.57
N GLU A 70 1.78 0.19 -6.87
CA GLU A 70 1.89 -0.38 -5.54
C GLU A 70 1.78 0.69 -4.45
N TYR A 71 1.76 1.98 -4.82
CA TYR A 71 1.53 3.09 -3.90
C TYR A 71 0.15 3.00 -3.25
N SER A 72 0.11 3.17 -1.92
CA SER A 72 -1.13 3.07 -1.13
C SER A 72 -1.55 4.42 -0.56
N CYS A 73 -0.70 5.06 0.21
CA CYS A 73 -0.96 6.35 0.86
C CYS A 73 0.33 7.00 1.36
N CYS A 74 0.19 8.16 1.97
CA CYS A 74 1.29 8.87 2.62
C CYS A 74 0.88 9.26 4.04
N TRP A 75 1.80 9.09 5.00
CA TRP A 75 1.74 9.73 6.30
C TRP A 75 2.67 10.93 6.31
N TYR A 76 2.38 11.89 7.15
CA TYR A 76 3.15 13.11 7.32
C TYR A 76 3.68 13.19 8.75
N TRP A 77 4.98 13.01 8.93
CA TRP A 77 5.59 13.25 10.23
C TRP A 77 5.78 14.75 10.45
N ILE A 78 5.06 15.31 11.43
CA ILE A 78 5.14 16.70 11.84
C ILE A 78 6.17 16.82 12.95
N LYS A 79 7.28 17.48 12.64
CA LYS A 79 8.41 17.69 13.55
C LYS A 79 8.15 18.88 14.48
N ASN A 80 8.57 18.76 15.73
CA ASN A 80 8.53 19.86 16.68
C ASN A 80 9.67 20.90 16.48
N SER A 81 10.69 20.58 15.67
CA SER A 81 11.81 21.44 15.35
C SER A 81 11.94 21.58 13.83
N PRO A 82 11.63 22.76 13.27
CA PRO A 82 11.76 23.00 11.84
C PRO A 82 13.22 23.19 11.44
N THR A 83 13.48 23.04 10.14
CA THR A 83 14.80 23.25 9.50
C THR A 83 14.67 24.22 8.32
N GLY A 84 15.83 24.67 7.78
CA GLY A 84 15.85 25.53 6.60
C GLY A 84 15.84 27.01 6.90
N PHE A 85 16.31 27.44 8.08
CA PHE A 85 16.35 28.84 8.52
C PHE A 85 17.10 29.79 7.59
N LEU A 86 18.14 29.32 6.90
CA LEU A 86 18.86 30.12 5.91
C LEU A 86 17.97 30.60 4.74
N GLY A 87 16.89 29.89 4.48
CA GLY A 87 15.91 30.21 3.44
C GLY A 87 14.61 30.84 3.96
N ALA A 88 14.51 31.18 5.25
CA ALA A 88 13.26 31.58 5.91
C ALA A 88 12.56 32.81 5.28
N HIS A 89 13.33 33.72 4.67
CA HIS A 89 12.78 34.88 3.94
C HIS A 89 12.30 34.57 2.52
N ARG A 90 12.52 33.37 2.00
CA ARG A 90 12.21 32.98 0.60
C ARG A 90 11.26 31.79 0.51
N ARG A 91 11.16 30.99 1.56
CA ARG A 91 10.34 29.78 1.61
C ARG A 91 9.98 29.41 3.05
N PRO A 92 8.88 28.67 3.27
CA PRO A 92 8.51 28.17 4.59
C PRO A 92 9.62 27.29 5.18
N LEU A 93 9.74 27.29 6.50
CA LEU A 93 10.57 26.34 7.23
C LEU A 93 10.03 24.91 7.04
N LYS A 94 10.92 23.94 6.93
CA LYS A 94 10.57 22.53 6.77
C LYS A 94 10.35 21.89 8.12
N ASN A 95 9.14 21.47 8.43
CA ASN A 95 8.81 20.72 9.64
C ASN A 95 7.99 19.44 9.34
N VAL A 96 7.84 19.10 8.07
CA VAL A 96 7.11 17.92 7.62
C VAL A 96 8.04 17.00 6.84
N GLU A 97 7.89 15.70 7.10
CA GLU A 97 8.54 14.63 6.34
C GLU A 97 7.50 13.61 5.90
N ASP A 98 7.60 13.19 4.64
CA ASP A 98 6.70 12.21 4.07
C ASP A 98 7.09 10.79 4.50
N ILE A 99 6.11 9.92 4.74
CA ILE A 99 6.30 8.49 4.91
C ILE A 99 5.41 7.81 3.88
N LEU A 100 6.03 7.39 2.79
CA LEU A 100 5.35 6.79 1.65
C LEU A 100 5.06 5.32 1.90
N VAL A 101 3.82 4.91 1.71
CA VAL A 101 3.36 3.54 1.94
C VAL A 101 3.09 2.84 0.62
N PHE A 102 3.71 1.68 0.43
CA PHE A 102 3.47 0.82 -0.73
C PHE A 102 3.05 -0.57 -0.24
N THR A 103 2.14 -1.20 -0.96
CA THR A 103 1.79 -2.61 -0.75
C THR A 103 2.29 -3.43 -1.92
N ILE A 104 3.28 -4.27 -1.65
CA ILE A 104 3.99 -5.05 -2.66
C ILE A 104 3.35 -6.43 -2.82
N ASN A 105 3.44 -6.98 -4.03
CA ASN A 105 2.96 -8.32 -4.31
C ASN A 105 1.48 -8.54 -3.95
N ARG A 106 0.63 -7.53 -4.11
CA ARG A 106 -0.83 -7.72 -3.93
C ARG A 106 -1.30 -8.87 -4.80
N PRO A 107 -1.97 -9.88 -4.26
CA PRO A 107 -2.66 -10.86 -5.08
C PRO A 107 -3.63 -10.12 -6.01
N GLY A 108 -3.46 -10.25 -7.33
CA GLY A 108 -4.27 -9.51 -8.31
C GLY A 108 -3.75 -8.14 -8.75
N SER A 109 -2.68 -7.57 -8.15
CA SER A 109 -2.11 -6.28 -8.59
C SER A 109 -1.23 -6.38 -9.84
N ARG A 110 -0.79 -7.56 -10.21
CA ARG A 110 -0.30 -7.81 -11.59
C ARG A 110 -1.51 -7.72 -12.50
N GLY A 111 -1.80 -6.50 -12.88
CA GLY A 111 -2.91 -6.01 -13.66
C GLY A 111 -3.87 -7.10 -14.08
N ASN A 112 -5.11 -6.96 -13.70
CA ASN A 112 -6.27 -7.68 -14.20
C ASN A 112 -6.25 -7.86 -15.77
N ARG A 113 -5.26 -7.26 -16.45
CA ARG A 113 -5.01 -7.42 -17.89
C ARG A 113 -4.54 -8.82 -18.29
N ALA A 114 -3.82 -9.53 -17.43
CA ALA A 114 -3.45 -10.93 -17.68
C ALA A 114 -4.50 -11.90 -17.14
N GLN A 115 -5.19 -11.51 -16.06
CA GLN A 115 -6.33 -12.26 -15.54
C GLN A 115 -7.53 -12.15 -16.48
N HIS A 116 -8.26 -13.23 -16.62
CA HIS A 116 -9.45 -13.30 -17.45
C HIS A 116 -9.23 -12.91 -18.93
N LYS A 117 -7.98 -13.02 -19.42
CA LYS A 117 -7.68 -12.63 -20.81
C LYS A 117 -8.56 -13.37 -21.83
N ALA A 118 -8.72 -14.66 -21.65
CA ALA A 118 -9.54 -15.49 -22.54
C ALA A 118 -11.02 -15.06 -22.49
N LEU A 119 -11.57 -14.83 -21.29
CA LEU A 119 -12.94 -14.34 -21.10
C LEU A 119 -13.16 -12.96 -21.70
N ARG A 120 -12.23 -12.06 -21.50
CA ARG A 120 -12.29 -10.70 -22.08
C ARG A 120 -12.24 -10.73 -23.58
N ASP A 121 -11.31 -11.51 -24.15
CA ASP A 121 -11.18 -11.63 -25.59
C ASP A 121 -12.43 -12.28 -26.19
N TYR A 122 -13.03 -13.26 -25.52
CA TYR A 122 -14.33 -13.83 -25.87
C TYR A 122 -15.44 -12.77 -25.88
N LEU A 123 -15.69 -12.08 -24.76
CA LEU A 123 -16.77 -11.09 -24.66
C LEU A 123 -16.56 -9.92 -25.63
N LEU A 124 -15.32 -9.43 -25.80
CA LEU A 124 -15.01 -8.40 -26.79
C LEU A 124 -15.18 -8.89 -28.22
N GLY A 125 -14.90 -10.17 -28.49
CA GLY A 125 -15.14 -10.83 -29.77
C GLY A 125 -16.62 -10.88 -30.10
N GLU A 126 -17.44 -11.33 -29.15
CA GLU A 126 -18.91 -11.39 -29.29
C GLU A 126 -19.52 -10.01 -29.50
N LEU A 127 -19.05 -9.00 -28.74
CA LEU A 127 -19.51 -7.61 -28.94
C LEU A 127 -19.20 -7.09 -30.35
N ARG A 128 -17.96 -7.29 -30.83
CA ARG A 128 -17.58 -6.87 -32.20
C ARG A 128 -18.43 -7.55 -33.25
N SER A 129 -18.62 -8.85 -33.10
CA SER A 129 -19.40 -9.69 -34.03
C SER A 129 -20.89 -9.37 -34.00
N SER A 130 -21.38 -8.80 -32.89
CA SER A 130 -22.78 -8.33 -32.80
C SER A 130 -23.06 -7.04 -33.53
N GLY A 131 -22.03 -6.28 -33.88
CA GLY A 131 -22.15 -4.94 -34.46
C GLY A 131 -22.64 -3.85 -33.50
N LEU A 132 -22.87 -4.20 -32.22
CA LEU A 132 -23.35 -3.23 -31.23
C LEU A 132 -22.23 -2.35 -30.71
N THR A 133 -22.51 -1.07 -30.57
CA THR A 133 -21.68 -0.14 -29.82
C THR A 133 -21.96 -0.28 -28.31
N ARG A 134 -21.00 0.12 -27.47
CA ARG A 134 -21.20 0.13 -26.00
C ARG A 134 -22.41 0.96 -25.58
N ALA A 135 -22.67 2.09 -26.22
CA ALA A 135 -23.84 2.92 -25.95
C ALA A 135 -25.17 2.21 -26.27
N GLN A 136 -25.18 1.36 -27.30
CA GLN A 136 -26.35 0.52 -27.63
C GLN A 136 -26.51 -0.60 -26.60
N VAL A 137 -25.42 -1.20 -26.16
CA VAL A 137 -25.46 -2.19 -25.08
C VAL A 137 -25.97 -1.58 -23.78
N ASP A 138 -25.48 -0.41 -23.37
CA ASP A 138 -25.98 0.26 -22.16
C ASP A 138 -27.50 0.54 -22.23
N ARG A 139 -28.00 0.95 -23.39
CA ARG A 139 -29.44 1.10 -23.61
C ARG A 139 -30.22 -0.22 -23.54
N LEU A 140 -29.67 -1.27 -24.11
CA LEU A 140 -30.25 -2.61 -24.09
C LEU A 140 -30.35 -3.18 -22.65
N LEU A 141 -29.28 -3.00 -21.90
CA LEU A 141 -29.18 -3.48 -20.51
C LEU A 141 -29.98 -2.61 -19.54
N GLY A 142 -30.19 -1.33 -19.85
CA GLY A 142 -30.79 -0.35 -18.95
C GLY A 142 -29.83 0.14 -17.87
N ASN A 143 -28.52 -0.06 -18.06
CA ASN A 143 -27.47 0.33 -17.12
C ASN A 143 -26.22 0.78 -17.88
N ARG A 144 -25.13 1.17 -17.17
CA ARG A 144 -23.87 1.60 -17.79
C ARG A 144 -22.74 0.59 -17.59
N MET A 145 -23.07 -0.69 -17.54
CA MET A 145 -22.11 -1.75 -17.24
C MET A 145 -21.29 -2.23 -18.44
N SER A 146 -21.59 -1.77 -19.66
CA SER A 146 -20.81 -2.13 -20.86
C SER A 146 -19.31 -1.80 -20.73
N SER A 147 -18.98 -0.73 -19.99
CA SER A 147 -17.60 -0.36 -19.71
C SER A 147 -16.84 -1.33 -18.83
N HIS A 148 -17.54 -2.11 -18.03
CA HIS A 148 -16.97 -3.17 -17.18
C HIS A 148 -16.95 -4.52 -17.89
N TYR A 149 -17.99 -4.87 -18.62
CA TYR A 149 -18.10 -6.15 -19.34
C TYR A 149 -17.16 -6.23 -20.54
N PHE A 150 -17.00 -5.14 -21.26
CA PHE A 150 -16.26 -5.09 -22.53
C PHE A 150 -14.99 -4.21 -22.42
N THR A 151 -14.17 -4.47 -21.43
CA THR A 151 -12.94 -3.72 -21.20
C THR A 151 -11.70 -4.61 -21.22
N ARG A 152 -10.56 -4.04 -21.61
CA ARG A 152 -9.24 -4.62 -21.38
C ARG A 152 -8.56 -4.08 -20.12
N GLY A 153 -9.26 -3.18 -19.41
CA GLY A 153 -8.77 -2.53 -18.20
C GLY A 153 -9.00 -3.37 -16.94
N ASP A 154 -8.59 -2.83 -15.82
CA ASP A 154 -8.59 -3.50 -14.51
C ASP A 154 -9.98 -3.60 -13.86
N GLN A 155 -10.98 -2.92 -14.43
CA GLN A 155 -12.37 -2.94 -13.95
C GLN A 155 -13.24 -3.99 -14.64
N PHE A 156 -12.63 -5.04 -15.19
CA PHE A 156 -13.37 -6.11 -15.85
C PHE A 156 -14.26 -6.88 -14.85
N SER A 157 -15.50 -7.12 -15.23
CA SER A 157 -16.42 -8.01 -14.54
C SER A 157 -17.24 -8.81 -15.55
N LEU A 158 -17.66 -10.01 -15.19
CA LEU A 158 -18.62 -10.77 -15.98
C LEU A 158 -20.01 -10.12 -15.90
N PRO A 159 -20.82 -10.19 -16.98
CA PRO A 159 -22.24 -9.87 -16.91
C PRO A 159 -22.96 -10.75 -15.90
N GLY A 160 -23.90 -10.18 -15.16
CA GLY A 160 -24.85 -10.96 -14.37
C GLY A 160 -25.82 -11.77 -15.27
N ALA A 161 -26.52 -12.72 -14.69
CA ALA A 161 -27.38 -13.64 -15.43
C ALA A 161 -28.45 -12.92 -16.29
N GLU A 162 -29.05 -11.87 -15.76
CA GLU A 162 -30.04 -11.06 -16.46
C GLU A 162 -29.43 -10.31 -17.65
N ASP A 163 -28.30 -9.62 -17.43
CA ASP A 163 -27.62 -8.84 -18.47
C ASP A 163 -27.09 -9.77 -19.57
N TYR A 164 -26.53 -10.92 -19.20
CA TYR A 164 -26.05 -11.90 -20.16
C TYR A 164 -27.18 -12.47 -21.02
N ALA A 165 -28.31 -12.82 -20.41
CA ALA A 165 -29.49 -13.29 -21.14
C ALA A 165 -30.08 -12.20 -22.07
N LYS A 166 -30.04 -10.91 -21.68
CA LYS A 166 -30.42 -9.78 -22.55
C LYS A 166 -29.52 -9.71 -23.78
N LEU A 167 -28.18 -9.84 -23.58
CA LEU A 167 -27.22 -9.84 -24.68
C LEU A 167 -27.44 -11.00 -25.64
N GLN A 168 -27.64 -12.21 -25.12
CA GLN A 168 -27.92 -13.41 -25.94
C GLN A 168 -29.19 -13.23 -26.79
N ARG A 169 -30.29 -12.82 -26.18
CA ARG A 169 -31.57 -12.64 -26.88
C ARG A 169 -31.52 -11.56 -27.95
N ALA A 170 -30.83 -10.43 -27.66
CA ALA A 170 -30.80 -9.31 -28.58
C ALA A 170 -29.87 -9.52 -29.77
N THR A 171 -28.84 -10.37 -29.61
CA THR A 171 -27.78 -10.50 -30.62
C THR A 171 -27.74 -11.85 -31.29
N GLY A 172 -28.38 -12.89 -30.70
CA GLY A 172 -28.21 -14.28 -31.14
C GLY A 172 -26.78 -14.82 -30.93
N ARG A 173 -25.98 -14.12 -30.14
CA ARG A 173 -24.56 -14.43 -29.87
C ARG A 173 -24.35 -14.72 -28.40
N PHE A 174 -23.09 -14.69 -27.92
CA PHE A 174 -22.73 -15.05 -26.56
C PHE A 174 -23.12 -16.51 -26.26
N ALA A 175 -22.71 -17.43 -27.16
CA ALA A 175 -23.17 -18.82 -27.17
C ALA A 175 -22.67 -19.65 -25.97
N ARG A 176 -21.55 -19.28 -25.33
CA ARG A 176 -21.06 -20.03 -24.17
C ARG A 176 -22.05 -19.91 -22.99
N PRO A 177 -22.32 -21.00 -22.26
CA PRO A 177 -23.13 -20.93 -21.03
C PRO A 177 -22.52 -20.01 -19.99
N LEU A 178 -23.34 -19.18 -19.35
CA LEU A 178 -22.84 -18.26 -18.30
C LEU A 178 -22.15 -19.00 -17.14
N ALA A 179 -22.65 -20.17 -16.76
CA ALA A 179 -22.06 -21.00 -15.70
C ALA A 179 -20.64 -21.45 -16.04
N GLU A 180 -20.34 -21.72 -17.30
CA GLU A 180 -18.99 -22.04 -17.77
C GLU A 180 -18.07 -20.81 -17.66
N LEU A 181 -18.55 -19.64 -18.09
CA LEU A 181 -17.79 -18.38 -17.96
C LEU A 181 -17.56 -18.01 -16.50
N GLN A 182 -18.54 -18.25 -15.61
CA GLN A 182 -18.39 -18.04 -14.17
C GLN A 182 -17.35 -18.98 -13.56
N THR A 183 -17.36 -20.25 -13.95
CA THR A 183 -16.36 -21.22 -13.50
C THR A 183 -14.94 -20.80 -13.92
N GLU A 184 -14.77 -20.39 -15.18
CA GLU A 184 -13.50 -19.89 -15.69
C GLU A 184 -13.08 -18.58 -15.00
N TYR A 185 -14.04 -17.68 -14.75
CA TYR A 185 -13.79 -16.43 -14.05
C TYR A 185 -13.32 -16.66 -12.60
N LEU A 186 -13.94 -17.61 -11.90
CA LEU A 186 -13.55 -18.00 -10.54
C LEU A 186 -12.21 -18.74 -10.50
N ALA A 187 -11.92 -19.55 -11.51
CA ALA A 187 -10.64 -20.28 -11.59
C ALA A 187 -9.45 -19.35 -11.90
N ASP A 188 -9.68 -18.26 -12.63
CA ASP A 188 -8.65 -17.33 -13.11
C ASP A 188 -8.52 -16.08 -12.19
N GLY A 189 -9.45 -15.88 -11.26
CA GLY A 189 -9.50 -14.76 -10.33
C GLY A 189 -9.46 -15.17 -8.86
N PRO A 190 -9.17 -14.24 -7.96
CA PRO A 190 -9.51 -14.44 -6.56
C PRO A 190 -11.05 -14.55 -6.50
N GLY A 191 -11.55 -15.69 -6.04
CA GLY A 191 -12.97 -16.03 -6.01
C GLY A 191 -13.86 -14.87 -5.55
N GLU A 192 -15.09 -14.77 -6.15
CA GLU A 192 -16.03 -13.70 -5.91
C GLU A 192 -16.25 -13.39 -4.43
N SER A 193 -16.30 -12.11 -4.15
CA SER A 193 -17.02 -11.42 -3.04
C SER A 193 -17.14 -12.08 -1.67
N ALA A 194 -16.44 -13.18 -1.40
CA ALA A 194 -16.01 -13.41 -0.04
C ALA A 194 -15.10 -12.22 0.32
N PRO A 195 -15.26 -11.53 1.46
CA PRO A 195 -14.25 -10.63 1.94
C PRO A 195 -12.92 -11.37 1.81
N LEU A 196 -11.92 -10.77 1.12
CA LEU A 196 -10.60 -11.37 0.97
C LEU A 196 -10.26 -11.98 2.33
N PRO A 197 -9.97 -13.30 2.40
CA PRO A 197 -9.67 -13.91 3.68
C PRO A 197 -8.63 -13.02 4.37
N ALA A 198 -8.74 -12.79 5.66
CA ALA A 198 -7.94 -11.78 6.38
C ALA A 198 -6.43 -11.88 6.09
N HIS A 199 -5.95 -13.08 5.73
CA HIS A 199 -4.56 -13.34 5.30
C HIS A 199 -4.21 -12.83 3.89
N ASN A 200 -5.18 -12.39 3.08
CA ASN A 200 -4.98 -11.82 1.75
C ASN A 200 -5.07 -10.28 1.72
N LEU A 201 -5.27 -9.66 2.88
CA LEU A 201 -5.22 -8.20 3.01
C LEU A 201 -3.84 -7.76 3.50
N PRO A 202 -3.37 -6.56 3.07
CA PRO A 202 -2.21 -5.95 3.70
C PRO A 202 -2.46 -5.79 5.21
N THR A 203 -1.45 -6.07 6.00
CA THR A 203 -1.55 -5.83 7.45
C THR A 203 -1.73 -4.35 7.72
N TYR A 204 -2.80 -4.00 8.42
CA TYR A 204 -3.06 -2.66 8.90
C TYR A 204 -3.75 -2.73 10.25
N ASN A 205 -3.02 -2.41 11.31
CA ASN A 205 -3.47 -2.39 12.70
C ASN A 205 -3.60 -0.94 13.16
N PRO A 206 -4.77 -0.28 13.01
CA PRO A 206 -4.91 1.13 13.38
C PRO A 206 -4.64 1.32 14.88
N GLN A 207 -3.69 2.19 15.20
CA GLN A 207 -3.30 2.48 16.58
C GLN A 207 -4.23 3.55 17.19
N GLY A 208 -4.44 3.49 18.51
CA GLY A 208 -5.22 4.49 19.24
C GLY A 208 -6.74 4.33 19.18
N LEU A 209 -7.23 3.18 18.72
CA LEU A 209 -8.65 2.89 18.70
C LEU A 209 -9.24 2.85 20.12
N GLN A 210 -10.42 3.46 20.28
CA GLN A 210 -11.19 3.45 21.52
C GLN A 210 -12.59 2.89 21.26
N PRO A 211 -13.12 2.02 22.12
CA PRO A 211 -14.50 1.56 22.00
C PRO A 211 -15.47 2.76 22.06
N CYS A 212 -16.49 2.72 21.23
CA CYS A 212 -17.61 3.66 21.28
C CYS A 212 -18.88 2.97 20.77
N ARG A 213 -20.02 3.61 20.99
CA ARG A 213 -21.28 3.23 20.34
C ARG A 213 -21.96 4.50 19.85
N ILE A 214 -21.90 4.71 18.54
CA ILE A 214 -22.53 5.86 17.90
C ILE A 214 -23.41 5.34 16.77
N ASP A 215 -24.71 5.55 16.87
CA ASP A 215 -25.65 5.22 15.83
C ASP A 215 -25.57 6.28 14.74
N LYS A 216 -25.08 5.89 13.55
CA LYS A 216 -24.94 6.75 12.40
C LYS A 216 -26.12 6.57 11.47
N GLN A 217 -26.97 7.61 11.39
CA GLN A 217 -28.02 7.68 10.38
C GLN A 217 -27.46 8.26 9.08
N ASN A 218 -27.47 7.49 8.03
CA ASN A 218 -27.09 7.95 6.70
C ASN A 218 -28.25 8.77 6.09
N ARG A 219 -28.35 10.06 6.45
CA ARG A 219 -29.25 10.98 5.77
C ARG A 219 -28.89 11.04 4.29
N LYS A 220 -29.89 10.93 3.41
CA LYS A 220 -29.74 11.14 1.97
C LYS A 220 -29.20 12.58 1.75
N GLY A 221 -27.90 12.74 1.66
CA GLY A 221 -27.28 14.02 1.32
C GLY A 221 -27.49 14.30 -0.16
N ARG A 222 -28.10 15.43 -0.50
CA ARG A 222 -28.02 16.02 -1.84
C ARG A 222 -26.58 16.55 -2.01
N GLY A 223 -25.64 15.68 -2.37
CA GLY A 223 -24.27 16.07 -2.68
C GLY A 223 -23.97 15.74 -4.12
N GLU A 224 -23.81 16.76 -4.96
CA GLU A 224 -23.44 16.62 -6.37
C GLU A 224 -22.02 16.07 -6.57
N VAL A 225 -21.18 16.14 -5.55
CA VAL A 225 -19.72 15.83 -5.63
C VAL A 225 -19.39 14.36 -5.48
N TYR A 226 -20.20 13.58 -4.75
CA TYR A 226 -19.97 12.15 -4.58
C TYR A 226 -21.28 11.37 -4.80
N SER A 227 -21.50 10.90 -6.02
CA SER A 227 -22.58 9.96 -6.32
C SER A 227 -22.20 8.56 -5.85
N TYR A 228 -22.29 8.28 -4.54
CA TYR A 228 -22.22 6.93 -4.02
C TYR A 228 -23.53 6.22 -4.39
N ARG A 229 -23.47 5.28 -5.36
CA ARG A 229 -24.63 4.53 -5.88
C ARG A 229 -24.99 3.31 -5.03
N GLY A 230 -24.61 3.22 -3.76
CA GLY A 230 -25.05 2.18 -2.86
C GLY A 230 -26.18 2.64 -1.96
N ALA A 231 -27.13 1.76 -1.62
CA ALA A 231 -28.06 1.99 -0.54
C ALA A 231 -27.24 2.25 0.73
N ARG A 232 -27.27 3.49 1.24
CA ARG A 232 -26.62 3.83 2.49
C ARG A 232 -27.47 3.25 3.62
N THR A 233 -26.98 2.18 4.21
CA THR A 233 -27.60 1.62 5.42
C THR A 233 -27.11 2.36 6.65
N ASP A 234 -27.98 2.55 7.62
CA ASP A 234 -27.59 3.00 8.95
C ASP A 234 -26.65 1.98 9.57
N TYR A 235 -25.64 2.45 10.29
CA TYR A 235 -24.67 1.57 10.94
C TYR A 235 -24.30 2.06 12.33
N VAL A 236 -23.88 1.13 13.17
CA VAL A 236 -23.38 1.43 14.52
C VAL A 236 -21.85 1.51 14.45
N GLN A 237 -21.31 2.70 14.71
CA GLN A 237 -19.87 2.88 14.87
C GLN A 237 -19.46 2.32 16.23
N ARG A 238 -18.59 1.31 16.24
CA ARG A 238 -18.14 0.61 17.46
C ARG A 238 -16.78 1.06 17.95
N GLN A 239 -16.05 1.83 17.14
CA GLN A 239 -14.70 2.32 17.45
C GLN A 239 -14.54 3.76 17.00
N THR A 240 -13.74 4.52 17.74
CA THR A 240 -13.30 5.89 17.42
C THR A 240 -11.78 5.96 17.58
N GLY A 241 -11.18 7.13 17.35
CA GLY A 241 -9.73 7.30 17.50
C GLY A 241 -8.92 6.75 16.31
N TYR A 242 -9.57 6.55 15.15
CA TYR A 242 -8.82 6.13 13.94
C TYR A 242 -7.69 7.09 13.62
N PRO A 243 -6.50 6.55 13.24
CA PRO A 243 -5.34 7.36 12.90
C PRO A 243 -5.63 8.39 11.80
N ARG A 244 -5.03 9.56 11.93
CA ARG A 244 -5.00 10.59 10.89
C ARG A 244 -3.63 10.61 10.25
N GLN A 245 -3.54 11.06 9.00
CA GLN A 245 -2.28 11.07 8.23
C GLN A 245 -1.16 11.91 8.87
N ALA A 246 -1.47 12.89 9.69
CA ALA A 246 -0.49 13.71 10.41
C ALA A 246 -0.09 13.04 11.73
N LEU A 247 1.20 12.72 11.87
CA LEU A 247 1.80 12.11 13.04
C LEU A 247 2.72 13.12 13.73
N TYR A 248 2.53 13.31 15.02
CA TYR A 248 3.27 14.29 15.83
C TYR A 248 4.24 13.56 16.76
N PHE A 249 5.50 13.47 16.35
CA PHE A 249 6.57 12.90 17.16
C PHE A 249 7.72 13.90 17.23
N PRO A 250 8.31 14.13 18.43
CA PRO A 250 9.47 14.98 18.55
C PRO A 250 10.69 14.38 17.83
N VAL A 251 11.55 15.23 17.30
CA VAL A 251 12.83 14.78 16.74
C VAL A 251 13.74 14.24 17.85
N GLU A 252 14.42 13.13 17.56
CA GLU A 252 15.53 12.62 18.37
C GLU A 252 16.85 13.01 17.71
N ARG A 253 17.88 13.33 18.52
CA ARG A 253 19.18 13.79 18.04
C ARG A 253 20.29 13.11 18.83
N GLY A 254 21.51 13.12 18.27
CA GLY A 254 22.73 12.79 19.00
C GLY A 254 23.52 11.59 18.45
N LEU A 255 22.90 10.67 17.74
CA LEU A 255 23.56 9.45 17.26
C LEU A 255 23.74 9.39 15.74
N HIS A 256 22.88 10.07 15.01
CA HIS A 256 22.94 10.19 13.55
C HIS A 256 22.32 11.53 13.12
N PRO A 257 22.84 12.22 12.09
CA PRO A 257 22.34 13.53 11.66
C PRO A 257 20.86 13.54 11.29
N THR A 258 20.36 12.44 10.73
CA THR A 258 18.98 12.27 10.27
C THR A 258 18.23 11.22 11.07
N GLN A 259 18.62 10.97 12.32
CA GLN A 259 18.01 9.97 13.18
C GLN A 259 16.47 10.13 13.24
N LYS A 260 15.76 9.05 12.99
CA LYS A 260 14.31 9.00 13.17
C LYS A 260 13.94 8.70 14.62
N PRO A 261 12.82 9.21 15.16
CA PRO A 261 12.37 8.86 16.51
C PRO A 261 11.98 7.38 16.64
N VAL A 262 12.46 6.73 17.70
CA VAL A 262 12.11 5.33 17.98
C VAL A 262 10.60 5.15 18.11
N ALA A 263 9.92 6.07 18.81
CA ALA A 263 8.47 6.01 19.02
C ALA A 263 7.67 6.12 17.70
N LEU A 264 8.14 6.91 16.72
CA LEU A 264 7.54 6.99 15.39
C LEU A 264 7.69 5.66 14.65
N CYS A 265 8.91 5.11 14.62
CA CYS A 265 9.17 3.83 13.96
C CYS A 265 8.37 2.70 14.62
N GLU A 266 8.28 2.66 15.94
CA GLU A 266 7.47 1.68 16.67
C GLU A 266 5.98 1.79 16.32
N TYR A 267 5.42 3.00 16.27
CA TYR A 267 4.05 3.24 15.84
C TYR A 267 3.77 2.68 14.44
N LEU A 268 4.66 2.96 13.48
CA LEU A 268 4.54 2.48 12.10
C LEU A 268 4.68 0.95 12.01
N ILE A 269 5.62 0.37 12.73
CA ILE A 269 5.84 -1.08 12.78
C ILE A 269 4.60 -1.78 13.34
N ARG A 270 4.05 -1.31 14.46
CA ARG A 270 2.82 -1.86 15.04
C ARG A 270 1.63 -1.74 14.10
N THR A 271 1.58 -0.66 13.32
CA THR A 271 0.50 -0.43 12.34
C THR A 271 0.56 -1.40 11.16
N TYR A 272 1.76 -1.71 10.64
CA TYR A 272 1.92 -2.45 9.39
C TYR A 272 2.52 -3.85 9.54
N SER A 273 2.66 -4.33 10.76
CA SER A 273 3.11 -5.70 11.04
C SER A 273 2.40 -6.29 12.26
N ASN A 274 2.47 -7.61 12.39
CA ASN A 274 2.02 -8.34 13.55
C ASN A 274 3.20 -8.74 14.44
N GLU A 275 2.94 -9.12 15.67
CA GLU A 275 3.98 -9.65 16.57
C GLU A 275 4.62 -10.91 15.97
N GLY A 276 5.94 -11.00 16.04
CA GLY A 276 6.73 -12.07 15.42
C GLY A 276 7.05 -11.87 13.92
N ASP A 277 6.48 -10.87 13.24
CA ASP A 277 6.82 -10.56 11.85
C ASP A 277 8.26 -10.05 11.70
N LEU A 278 8.85 -10.22 10.51
CA LEU A 278 10.20 -9.77 10.19
C LEU A 278 10.17 -8.39 9.53
N VAL A 279 10.86 -7.44 10.14
CA VAL A 279 11.04 -6.06 9.66
C VAL A 279 12.44 -5.91 9.08
N LEU A 280 12.54 -5.37 7.86
CA LEU A 280 13.81 -5.04 7.20
C LEU A 280 14.01 -3.53 7.16
N ASP A 281 15.21 -3.08 7.55
CA ASP A 281 15.73 -1.75 7.27
C ASP A 281 17.08 -1.90 6.54
N ASN A 282 17.09 -1.63 5.25
CA ASN A 282 18.29 -1.73 4.42
C ASN A 282 19.10 -0.42 4.36
N TYR A 283 18.76 0.57 5.19
CA TYR A 283 19.47 1.82 5.42
C TYR A 283 19.42 2.19 6.91
N MET A 284 19.78 1.23 7.80
CA MET A 284 19.44 1.33 9.21
C MET A 284 20.14 2.44 9.99
N GLY A 285 21.23 3.00 9.45
CA GLY A 285 22.00 4.04 10.14
C GLY A 285 22.35 3.66 11.57
N SER A 286 21.88 4.45 12.53
CA SER A 286 22.06 4.18 13.96
C SER A 286 21.11 3.09 14.53
N GLY A 287 20.36 2.34 13.71
CA GLY A 287 19.56 1.18 14.12
C GLY A 287 18.20 1.51 14.74
N THR A 288 17.64 2.67 14.49
CA THR A 288 16.36 3.10 15.09
C THR A 288 15.21 2.12 14.78
N THR A 289 15.11 1.66 13.52
CA THR A 289 14.09 0.69 13.10
C THR A 289 14.27 -0.65 13.80
N CYS A 290 15.52 -1.12 13.96
CA CYS A 290 15.83 -2.37 14.65
C CYS A 290 15.42 -2.32 16.13
N VAL A 291 15.74 -1.22 16.81
CA VAL A 291 15.31 -0.96 18.19
C VAL A 291 13.79 -0.94 18.30
N ALA A 292 13.12 -0.20 17.41
CA ALA A 292 11.66 -0.10 17.40
C ALA A 292 10.99 -1.46 17.13
N ALA A 293 11.53 -2.26 16.20
CA ALA A 293 11.02 -3.60 15.92
C ALA A 293 11.14 -4.53 17.15
N LEU A 294 12.29 -4.50 17.81
CA LEU A 294 12.51 -5.24 19.06
C LEU A 294 11.49 -4.86 20.14
N LEU A 295 11.29 -3.56 20.38
CA LEU A 295 10.34 -3.04 21.37
C LEU A 295 8.89 -3.41 21.00
N ALA A 296 8.58 -3.46 19.73
CA ALA A 296 7.29 -3.87 19.22
C ALA A 296 7.06 -5.41 19.24
N GLY A 297 8.05 -6.22 19.58
CA GLY A 297 7.95 -7.69 19.57
C GLY A 297 8.10 -8.31 18.18
N ARG A 298 8.81 -7.63 17.27
CA ARG A 298 9.08 -8.09 15.90
C ARG A 298 10.53 -8.56 15.79
N HIS A 299 10.77 -9.43 14.81
CA HIS A 299 12.13 -9.73 14.35
C HIS A 299 12.61 -8.59 13.43
N TYR A 300 13.91 -8.46 13.29
CA TYR A 300 14.48 -7.41 12.45
C TYR A 300 15.73 -7.87 11.70
N ILE A 301 15.95 -7.31 10.53
CA ILE A 301 17.22 -7.29 9.81
C ILE A 301 17.55 -5.84 9.52
N GLY A 302 18.74 -5.40 9.91
CA GLY A 302 19.28 -4.08 9.59
C GLY A 302 20.54 -4.20 8.75
N LEU A 303 20.65 -3.41 7.69
CA LEU A 303 21.84 -3.33 6.85
C LEU A 303 22.40 -1.91 6.93
N GLU A 304 23.72 -1.80 7.14
CA GLU A 304 24.45 -0.54 7.19
C GLU A 304 25.86 -0.76 6.62
N GLN A 305 26.29 0.12 5.76
CA GLN A 305 27.61 0.06 5.13
C GLN A 305 28.69 0.81 5.92
N ASP A 306 28.29 1.81 6.70
CA ASP A 306 29.20 2.57 7.57
C ASP A 306 29.43 1.80 8.88
N GLU A 307 30.67 1.36 9.11
CA GLU A 307 31.05 0.58 10.29
C GLU A 307 30.74 1.29 11.60
N ALA A 308 30.93 2.62 11.66
CA ALA A 308 30.71 3.37 12.89
C ALA A 308 29.21 3.44 13.24
N TYR A 309 28.35 3.64 12.26
CA TYR A 309 26.90 3.57 12.45
C TYR A 309 26.44 2.15 12.74
N TYR A 310 26.99 1.15 12.08
CA TYR A 310 26.71 -0.26 12.35
C TYR A 310 27.00 -0.61 13.81
N GLN A 311 28.20 -0.28 14.33
CA GLN A 311 28.57 -0.48 15.73
C GLN A 311 27.67 0.29 16.72
N THR A 312 27.23 1.47 16.33
CA THR A 312 26.27 2.26 17.11
C THR A 312 24.91 1.57 17.17
N ALA A 313 24.44 1.03 16.04
CA ALA A 313 23.19 0.29 15.96
C ALA A 313 23.23 -0.96 16.84
N LEU A 314 24.34 -1.75 16.81
CA LEU A 314 24.52 -2.93 17.65
C LEU A 314 24.39 -2.59 19.14
N ARG A 315 25.10 -1.55 19.61
CA ARG A 315 25.03 -1.13 21.02
C ARG A 315 23.60 -0.75 21.43
N ARG A 316 22.91 0.03 20.62
CA ARG A 316 21.51 0.45 20.88
C ARG A 316 20.56 -0.72 20.98
N VAL A 317 20.71 -1.68 20.10
CA VAL A 317 19.87 -2.90 20.10
C VAL A 317 20.15 -3.72 21.37
N GLU A 318 21.40 -3.90 21.77
CA GLU A 318 21.74 -4.62 23.01
C GLU A 318 21.18 -3.91 24.26
N GLU A 319 21.30 -2.57 24.33
CA GLU A 319 20.69 -1.79 25.41
C GLU A 319 19.15 -1.95 25.44
N ALA A 320 18.51 -2.00 24.28
CA ALA A 320 17.06 -2.21 24.20
C ALA A 320 16.66 -3.62 24.64
N LYS A 321 17.46 -4.66 24.31
CA LYS A 321 17.23 -6.03 24.79
C LYS A 321 17.30 -6.09 26.31
N LEU A 322 18.31 -5.48 26.93
CA LEU A 322 18.47 -5.46 28.38
C LEU A 322 17.30 -4.75 29.07
N LYS A 323 16.84 -3.61 28.54
CA LYS A 323 15.67 -2.89 29.08
C LYS A 323 14.36 -3.66 28.94
N ARG A 324 14.23 -4.51 27.93
CA ARG A 324 13.05 -5.35 27.76
C ARG A 324 13.03 -6.56 28.69
N ALA A 325 14.20 -7.05 29.10
CA ALA A 325 14.35 -8.20 29.98
C ALA A 325 14.23 -7.84 31.48
N ALA A 326 14.40 -6.57 31.84
CA ALA A 326 14.24 -6.01 33.18
C ALA A 326 12.80 -5.62 33.48
#